data_e3c21b8afe3786eadd91f0f0a637a6d4
#
_entry.id   e3c21b8afe3786eadd91f0f0a637a6d4
#
_cell.length_a   1.000
_cell.length_b   1.000
_cell.length_c   1.000
_cell.angle_alpha   90.00
_cell.angle_beta   90.00
_cell.angle_gamma   90.00
#
_symmetry.space_group_name_H-M   'P 1'
#
loop_
_entity.id
_entity.type
_entity.pdbx_description
1 polymer ?
#
loop_
_entity_poly.entity_id
_entity_poly.type
_entity_poly.pdbx_seq_one_letter_code
_entity_poly.pdbx_strand_id
1 'polypeptide(L)'
;MKLSTTPAQDGFYFPAEFQPVSEVWLAWPERKDNWRDDALPAQETFARIANLIAEVTKVCVAVCSHNFDRARQMLHSDVRLVEIPFNDAWMRDIGPTVLVNQAGERRGISWQFNAWGGEYNGLYDNWQQDDLVAGSVCDIIGIDYYRAPFVLEGGAIHTDGEGTLYTTEECLLSPGRNPQLSKAQIEEQLKAYLGIEKIIWLPNGLFNDETDGHVDNLMHVIAPGKVVLSWTDDPSDPQYALSRQAEQVLKSQRDAKGREIEIVRLPLPGPLHYSEREANGIDASSGMSRQAGERLSASYANCLIVNGHVFLPMLDEDTDAIAIDILQNAMPEYQIIAIPSREVLLGGGNIHCITQQIPA
;
A
#
# COMPACT_ATOMS: atom_id res chain seq x y z
N MET A 1 23.78 5.02 -1.76
CA MET A 1 24.79 4.19 -1.00
C MET A 1 24.07 3.50 0.16
N LYS A 2 24.42 2.24 0.48
CA LYS A 2 23.88 1.53 1.66
C LYS A 2 24.52 2.06 2.95
N LEU A 3 23.71 2.47 3.93
CA LEU A 3 24.14 3.03 5.21
C LEU A 3 24.19 1.93 6.30
N SER A 4 25.01 2.14 7.34
CA SER A 4 25.18 1.20 8.47
C SER A 4 24.58 1.68 9.78
N THR A 5 24.12 2.94 9.85
CA THR A 5 23.37 3.54 10.96
C THR A 5 21.88 3.23 10.84
N THR A 6 21.05 3.78 11.70
CA THR A 6 19.59 3.77 11.56
C THR A 6 19.06 5.17 11.23
N PRO A 7 17.94 5.28 10.51
CA PRO A 7 17.35 6.58 10.15
C PRO A 7 17.14 7.51 11.36
N ALA A 8 16.59 7.00 12.46
CA ALA A 8 16.34 7.80 13.66
C ALA A 8 17.63 8.37 14.26
N GLN A 9 18.74 7.61 14.24
CA GLN A 9 20.06 8.09 14.69
C GLN A 9 20.58 9.23 13.81
N ASP A 10 20.23 9.23 12.53
CA ASP A 10 20.63 10.22 11.54
C ASP A 10 19.62 11.39 11.43
N GLY A 11 18.56 11.40 12.25
CA GLY A 11 17.57 12.48 12.32
C GLY A 11 16.49 12.43 11.24
N PHE A 12 16.27 11.26 10.62
CA PHE A 12 15.23 11.04 9.62
C PHE A 12 13.96 10.47 10.26
N TYR A 13 12.80 10.82 9.68
CA TYR A 13 11.49 10.33 10.10
C TYR A 13 10.60 10.02 8.89
N PHE A 14 9.57 9.22 9.12
CA PHE A 14 8.59 8.82 8.11
C PHE A 14 7.55 9.93 7.94
N PRO A 15 7.50 10.63 6.77
CA PRO A 15 6.53 11.68 6.51
C PRO A 15 5.15 11.09 6.21
N ALA A 16 4.09 11.85 6.50
CA ALA A 16 2.73 11.47 6.14
C ALA A 16 2.51 11.52 4.61
N GLU A 17 1.60 10.71 4.10
CA GLU A 17 1.29 10.63 2.67
C GLU A 17 0.67 11.93 2.11
N PHE A 18 -0.08 12.67 2.94
CA PHE A 18 -0.67 13.95 2.57
C PHE A 18 0.35 15.12 2.53
N GLN A 19 1.62 14.89 2.86
CA GLN A 19 2.68 15.89 2.67
C GLN A 19 3.08 15.98 1.18
N PRO A 20 3.79 17.08 0.77
CA PRO A 20 4.16 17.26 -0.63
C PRO A 20 4.95 16.09 -1.20
N VAL A 21 4.58 15.65 -2.39
CA VAL A 21 5.16 14.52 -3.12
C VAL A 21 5.85 15.03 -4.38
N SER A 22 7.08 14.60 -4.61
CA SER A 22 7.86 14.95 -5.80
C SER A 22 7.67 13.99 -6.97
N GLU A 23 7.39 12.72 -6.68
CA GLU A 23 7.24 11.66 -7.68
C GLU A 23 6.44 10.47 -7.12
N VAL A 24 5.72 9.76 -7.99
CA VAL A 24 5.06 8.49 -7.66
C VAL A 24 5.63 7.38 -8.53
N TRP A 25 5.95 6.26 -7.92
CA TRP A 25 6.44 5.06 -8.58
C TRP A 25 5.38 3.97 -8.64
N LEU A 26 5.34 3.26 -9.77
CA LEU A 26 4.57 2.03 -10.01
C LEU A 26 5.50 0.96 -10.58
N ALA A 27 5.04 -0.30 -10.59
CA ALA A 27 5.63 -1.38 -11.38
C ALA A 27 4.61 -1.87 -12.41
N TRP A 28 5.08 -2.35 -13.58
CA TRP A 28 4.21 -2.77 -14.67
C TRP A 28 3.71 -4.20 -14.45
N PRO A 29 2.38 -4.46 -14.41
CA PRO A 29 1.86 -5.79 -14.13
C PRO A 29 2.14 -6.75 -15.29
N GLU A 30 2.66 -7.96 -14.98
CA GLU A 30 3.04 -8.94 -15.99
C GLU A 30 2.88 -10.40 -15.54
N ARG A 31 2.74 -10.64 -14.23
CA ARG A 31 2.68 -11.98 -13.65
C ARG A 31 1.35 -12.67 -13.97
N LYS A 32 1.39 -13.76 -14.77
CA LYS A 32 0.18 -14.42 -15.32
C LYS A 32 -0.61 -15.23 -14.29
N ASP A 33 0.02 -15.70 -13.22
CA ASP A 33 -0.64 -16.39 -12.12
C ASP A 33 -1.22 -15.42 -11.08
N ASN A 34 -1.13 -14.11 -11.33
CA ASN A 34 -1.81 -13.07 -10.59
C ASN A 34 -2.72 -12.19 -11.48
N TRP A 35 -2.27 -11.82 -12.69
CA TRP A 35 -2.98 -10.91 -13.59
C TRP A 35 -3.58 -11.67 -14.76
N ARG A 36 -4.92 -11.72 -14.84
CA ARG A 36 -5.65 -12.49 -15.87
C ARG A 36 -5.33 -12.04 -17.30
N ASP A 37 -5.58 -12.94 -18.26
CA ASP A 37 -5.51 -12.68 -19.71
C ASP A 37 -4.16 -12.05 -20.13
N ASP A 38 -3.02 -12.67 -19.74
CA ASP A 38 -1.66 -12.17 -20.00
C ASP A 38 -1.42 -10.75 -19.44
N ALA A 39 -2.07 -10.40 -18.33
CA ALA A 39 -2.03 -9.10 -17.63
C ALA A 39 -2.59 -7.92 -18.44
N LEU A 40 -3.18 -8.13 -19.61
CA LEU A 40 -3.62 -7.03 -20.47
C LEU A 40 -4.66 -6.10 -19.81
N PRO A 41 -5.75 -6.59 -19.17
CA PRO A 41 -6.71 -5.70 -18.49
C PRO A 41 -6.09 -4.94 -17.32
N ALA A 42 -5.17 -5.57 -16.58
CA ALA A 42 -4.43 -4.91 -15.51
C ALA A 42 -3.51 -3.82 -16.08
N GLN A 43 -2.77 -4.08 -17.17
CA GLN A 43 -1.91 -3.11 -17.84
C GLN A 43 -2.69 -1.87 -18.31
N GLU A 44 -3.89 -2.05 -18.87
CA GLU A 44 -4.79 -0.95 -19.26
C GLU A 44 -5.21 -0.10 -18.05
N THR A 45 -5.50 -0.76 -16.93
CA THR A 45 -5.90 -0.06 -15.68
C THR A 45 -4.71 0.66 -15.05
N PHE A 46 -3.55 0.02 -14.95
CA PHE A 46 -2.31 0.64 -14.45
C PHE A 46 -1.89 1.83 -15.31
N ALA A 47 -1.98 1.72 -16.64
CA ALA A 47 -1.69 2.84 -17.53
C ALA A 47 -2.63 4.02 -17.29
N ARG A 48 -3.93 3.76 -17.12
CA ARG A 48 -4.93 4.80 -16.78
C ARG A 48 -4.58 5.48 -15.46
N ILE A 49 -4.28 4.71 -14.41
CA ILE A 49 -3.91 5.24 -13.09
C ILE A 49 -2.63 6.08 -13.20
N ALA A 50 -1.56 5.54 -13.82
CA ALA A 50 -0.29 6.24 -13.99
C ALA A 50 -0.44 7.54 -14.78
N ASN A 51 -1.23 7.54 -15.86
CA ASN A 51 -1.48 8.70 -16.70
C ASN A 51 -2.25 9.80 -15.93
N LEU A 52 -3.26 9.44 -15.12
CA LEU A 52 -3.98 10.38 -14.26
C LEU A 52 -3.10 10.98 -13.15
N ILE A 53 -2.26 10.17 -12.53
CA ILE A 53 -1.29 10.67 -11.54
C ILE A 53 -0.27 11.62 -12.19
N ALA A 54 0.12 11.35 -13.44
CA ALA A 54 1.07 12.17 -14.19
C ALA A 54 0.57 13.60 -14.48
N GLU A 55 -0.75 13.84 -14.42
CA GLU A 55 -1.34 15.19 -14.49
C GLU A 55 -1.06 16.03 -13.22
N VAL A 56 -0.73 15.36 -12.12
CA VAL A 56 -0.57 15.99 -10.78
C VAL A 56 0.87 16.04 -10.32
N THR A 57 1.65 14.99 -10.61
CA THR A 57 3.07 14.89 -10.20
C THR A 57 3.85 14.04 -11.19
N LYS A 58 5.19 13.99 -11.02
CA LYS A 58 6.01 13.09 -11.83
C LYS A 58 5.66 11.63 -11.55
N VAL A 59 5.64 10.82 -12.58
CA VAL A 59 5.40 9.37 -12.46
C VAL A 59 6.57 8.60 -13.09
N CYS A 60 7.03 7.58 -12.39
CA CYS A 60 7.99 6.62 -12.87
C CYS A 60 7.40 5.20 -12.79
N VAL A 61 7.52 4.43 -13.86
CA VAL A 61 7.05 3.04 -13.91
C VAL A 61 8.26 2.12 -14.13
N ALA A 62 8.49 1.22 -13.18
CA ALA A 62 9.43 0.13 -13.33
C ALA A 62 8.85 -0.92 -14.29
N VAL A 63 9.63 -1.37 -15.25
CA VAL A 63 9.22 -2.31 -16.29
C VAL A 63 10.32 -3.34 -16.52
N CYS A 64 9.96 -4.62 -16.63
CA CYS A 64 10.92 -5.62 -17.11
C CYS A 64 11.19 -5.44 -18.61
N SER A 65 12.44 -5.69 -19.04
CA SER A 65 12.91 -5.37 -20.41
C SER A 65 12.00 -5.86 -21.54
N HIS A 66 11.43 -7.05 -21.40
CA HIS A 66 10.59 -7.67 -22.42
C HIS A 66 9.21 -6.98 -22.58
N ASN A 67 8.75 -6.19 -21.63
CA ASN A 67 7.50 -5.42 -21.68
C ASN A 67 7.69 -3.93 -21.95
N PHE A 68 8.93 -3.45 -22.09
CA PHE A 68 9.23 -2.02 -22.19
C PHE A 68 8.51 -1.32 -23.33
N ASP A 69 8.57 -1.89 -24.53
CA ASP A 69 7.94 -1.29 -25.72
C ASP A 69 6.40 -1.26 -25.60
N ARG A 70 5.82 -2.29 -24.99
CA ARG A 70 4.37 -2.35 -24.76
C ARG A 70 3.92 -1.30 -23.73
N ALA A 71 4.63 -1.21 -22.61
CA ALA A 71 4.36 -0.19 -21.60
C ALA A 71 4.50 1.23 -22.19
N ARG A 72 5.54 1.47 -23.02
CA ARG A 72 5.74 2.76 -23.69
C ARG A 72 4.59 3.15 -24.62
N GLN A 73 3.93 2.20 -25.27
CA GLN A 73 2.78 2.46 -26.14
C GLN A 73 1.51 2.82 -25.38
N MET A 74 1.36 2.37 -24.13
CA MET A 74 0.15 2.56 -23.32
C MET A 74 0.24 3.77 -22.39
N LEU A 75 1.45 4.14 -21.99
CA LEU A 75 1.71 5.23 -21.05
C LEU A 75 1.93 6.57 -21.77
N HIS A 76 1.46 7.65 -21.14
CA HIS A 76 1.71 9.00 -21.63
C HIS A 76 3.21 9.30 -21.74
N SER A 77 3.62 10.20 -22.66
CA SER A 77 5.03 10.56 -22.88
C SER A 77 5.73 11.11 -21.63
N ASP A 78 4.98 11.74 -20.74
CA ASP A 78 5.50 12.36 -19.53
C ASP A 78 5.75 11.34 -18.40
N VAL A 79 5.23 10.11 -18.54
CA VAL A 79 5.53 9.01 -17.63
C VAL A 79 6.91 8.45 -17.96
N ARG A 80 7.81 8.50 -16.99
CA ARG A 80 9.15 7.92 -17.12
C ARG A 80 9.09 6.41 -16.99
N LEU A 81 9.71 5.69 -17.91
CA LEU A 81 9.95 4.26 -17.80
C LEU A 81 11.37 3.97 -17.37
N VAL A 82 11.53 3.00 -16.49
CA VAL A 82 12.83 2.53 -16.03
C VAL A 82 12.85 1.00 -16.05
N GLU A 83 13.89 0.45 -16.64
CA GLU A 83 14.08 -1.00 -16.64
C GLU A 83 14.59 -1.47 -15.28
N ILE A 84 13.74 -2.18 -14.54
CA ILE A 84 14.06 -2.85 -13.27
C ILE A 84 13.43 -4.23 -13.31
N PRO A 85 14.17 -5.33 -13.06
CA PRO A 85 13.57 -6.65 -12.90
C PRO A 85 12.86 -6.75 -11.54
N PHE A 86 11.68 -7.35 -11.55
CA PHE A 86 10.87 -7.67 -10.37
C PHE A 86 10.03 -8.93 -10.65
N ASN A 87 9.33 -9.45 -9.65
CA ASN A 87 8.50 -10.64 -9.78
C ASN A 87 6.99 -10.32 -9.79
N ASP A 88 6.53 -9.27 -9.08
CA ASP A 88 5.15 -8.77 -9.19
C ASP A 88 5.06 -7.25 -8.95
N ALA A 89 3.91 -6.64 -9.32
CA ALA A 89 3.77 -5.19 -9.54
C ALA A 89 3.27 -4.40 -8.32
N TRP A 90 3.65 -4.80 -7.11
CA TRP A 90 3.18 -4.20 -5.86
C TRP A 90 4.19 -3.19 -5.30
N MET A 91 4.31 -2.03 -5.97
CA MET A 91 5.35 -1.04 -5.68
C MET A 91 5.27 -0.48 -4.25
N ARG A 92 4.11 -0.48 -3.60
CA ARG A 92 3.96 -0.10 -2.20
C ARG A 92 4.82 -0.98 -1.29
N ASP A 93 4.88 -2.27 -1.58
CA ASP A 93 5.49 -3.27 -0.71
C ASP A 93 6.93 -3.62 -1.11
N ILE A 94 7.22 -3.62 -2.41
CA ILE A 94 8.57 -3.90 -2.93
C ILE A 94 9.44 -2.65 -3.08
N GLY A 95 8.83 -1.45 -3.12
CA GLY A 95 9.51 -0.16 -3.23
C GLY A 95 10.07 0.35 -1.91
N PRO A 96 10.88 1.42 -1.94
CA PRO A 96 11.46 1.99 -0.73
C PRO A 96 10.45 2.81 0.07
N THR A 97 10.44 2.68 1.39
CA THR A 97 9.88 3.73 2.26
C THR A 97 10.85 4.89 2.30
N VAL A 98 10.44 6.08 1.82
CA VAL A 98 11.31 7.24 1.77
C VAL A 98 11.05 8.16 2.95
N LEU A 99 12.11 8.48 3.66
CA LEU A 99 12.16 9.31 4.86
C LEU A 99 12.69 10.71 4.53
N VAL A 100 12.33 11.67 5.38
CA VAL A 100 12.83 13.04 5.30
C VAL A 100 13.44 13.47 6.63
N ASN A 101 14.28 14.52 6.61
CA ASN A 101 14.76 15.19 7.82
C ASN A 101 14.35 16.67 7.80
N GLN A 102 14.71 17.40 8.88
CA GLN A 102 14.38 18.83 9.00
C GLN A 102 15.11 19.71 7.96
N ALA A 103 16.17 19.23 7.35
CA ALA A 103 16.90 19.93 6.29
C ALA A 103 16.29 19.68 4.90
N GLY A 104 15.26 18.87 4.77
CA GLY A 104 14.66 18.46 3.49
C GLY A 104 15.47 17.40 2.74
N GLU A 105 16.44 16.77 3.40
CA GLU A 105 17.15 15.63 2.80
C GLU A 105 16.28 14.38 2.82
N ARG A 106 16.47 13.50 1.84
CA ARG A 106 15.73 12.23 1.69
C ARG A 106 16.66 11.04 1.81
N ARG A 107 16.18 9.98 2.46
CA ARG A 107 16.82 8.66 2.47
C ARG A 107 15.79 7.56 2.35
N GLY A 108 16.15 6.47 1.70
CA GLY A 108 15.28 5.31 1.55
C GLY A 108 15.49 4.26 2.64
N ILE A 109 14.47 3.46 2.87
CA ILE A 109 14.58 2.18 3.57
C ILE A 109 14.26 1.08 2.56
N SER A 110 15.16 0.11 2.44
CA SER A 110 14.92 -1.15 1.75
C SER A 110 14.61 -2.19 2.83
N TRP A 111 13.33 -2.52 3.00
CA TRP A 111 12.89 -3.60 3.87
C TRP A 111 13.28 -4.96 3.28
N GLN A 112 13.28 -6.02 4.08
CA GLN A 112 13.28 -7.38 3.53
C GLN A 112 11.86 -7.69 3.06
N PHE A 113 11.75 -8.25 1.85
CA PHE A 113 10.49 -8.68 1.26
C PHE A 113 10.49 -10.19 1.04
N ASN A 114 9.38 -10.86 1.33
CA ASN A 114 9.26 -12.31 1.25
C ASN A 114 7.91 -12.80 0.71
N ALA A 115 7.31 -12.04 -0.22
CA ALA A 115 6.00 -12.34 -0.80
C ALA A 115 4.89 -12.52 0.27
N TRP A 116 4.87 -11.63 1.28
CA TRP A 116 3.89 -11.52 2.37
C TRP A 116 3.79 -12.73 3.32
N GLY A 117 4.75 -13.64 3.29
CA GLY A 117 4.67 -14.81 4.19
C GLY A 117 5.82 -15.80 4.07
N GLY A 118 6.70 -15.62 3.08
CA GLY A 118 7.87 -16.48 2.87
C GLY A 118 7.48 -17.94 2.72
N GLU A 119 8.22 -18.81 3.42
CA GLU A 119 7.95 -20.27 3.41
C GLU A 119 6.69 -20.67 4.20
N TYR A 120 6.14 -19.76 5.04
CA TYR A 120 4.99 -20.09 5.89
C TYR A 120 3.66 -20.03 5.11
N ASN A 121 3.38 -18.90 4.46
CA ASN A 121 2.15 -18.65 3.69
C ASN A 121 2.37 -17.62 2.57
N GLY A 122 3.60 -17.50 2.05
CA GLY A 122 3.89 -16.58 0.94
C GLY A 122 3.05 -16.86 -0.30
N LEU A 123 2.69 -15.81 -1.01
CA LEU A 123 1.82 -15.91 -2.18
C LEU A 123 2.56 -16.47 -3.41
N TYR A 124 3.89 -16.43 -3.43
CA TYR A 124 4.73 -17.03 -4.45
C TYR A 124 6.15 -17.31 -3.95
N ASP A 125 6.89 -18.19 -4.63
CA ASP A 125 8.19 -18.71 -4.16
C ASP A 125 9.39 -17.90 -4.64
N ASN A 126 9.25 -17.05 -5.66
CA ASN A 126 10.36 -16.36 -6.34
C ASN A 126 10.30 -14.84 -6.12
N TRP A 127 10.51 -14.35 -4.91
CA TRP A 127 10.48 -12.92 -4.56
C TRP A 127 11.84 -12.22 -4.52
N GLN A 128 12.93 -12.89 -4.96
CA GLN A 128 14.28 -12.36 -4.80
C GLN A 128 14.54 -11.08 -5.61
N GLN A 129 13.84 -10.90 -6.74
CA GLN A 129 13.95 -9.66 -7.52
C GLN A 129 13.17 -8.52 -6.84
N ASP A 130 12.01 -8.82 -6.28
CA ASP A 130 11.21 -7.86 -5.52
C ASP A 130 11.98 -7.30 -4.32
N ASP A 131 12.70 -8.14 -3.60
CA ASP A 131 13.53 -7.76 -2.44
C ASP A 131 14.67 -6.78 -2.80
N LEU A 132 14.99 -6.62 -4.09
CA LEU A 132 16.02 -5.70 -4.59
C LEU A 132 15.47 -4.39 -5.16
N VAL A 133 14.15 -4.31 -5.43
CA VAL A 133 13.54 -3.14 -6.08
C VAL A 133 13.76 -1.86 -5.29
N ALA A 134 13.54 -1.88 -3.97
CA ALA A 134 13.70 -0.69 -3.12
C ALA A 134 15.11 -0.06 -3.23
N GLY A 135 16.15 -0.89 -3.19
CA GLY A 135 17.53 -0.42 -3.39
C GLY A 135 17.76 0.16 -4.77
N SER A 136 17.23 -0.51 -5.81
CA SER A 136 17.34 -0.07 -7.21
C SER A 136 16.65 1.29 -7.42
N VAL A 137 15.45 1.48 -6.87
CA VAL A 137 14.75 2.77 -6.93
C VAL A 137 15.57 3.86 -6.25
N CYS A 138 16.11 3.62 -5.05
CA CYS A 138 16.97 4.60 -4.34
C CYS A 138 18.21 5.00 -5.16
N ASP A 139 18.87 4.04 -5.79
CA ASP A 139 20.04 4.31 -6.63
C ASP A 139 19.66 5.15 -7.86
N ILE A 140 18.50 4.88 -8.48
CA ILE A 140 18.01 5.61 -9.66
C ILE A 140 17.61 7.06 -9.34
N ILE A 141 16.96 7.30 -8.18
CA ILE A 141 16.61 8.65 -7.74
C ILE A 141 17.77 9.37 -7.03
N GLY A 142 18.90 8.70 -6.84
CA GLY A 142 20.12 9.27 -6.30
C GLY A 142 20.11 9.57 -4.82
N ILE A 143 19.41 8.76 -4.00
CA ILE A 143 19.39 8.89 -2.54
C ILE A 143 20.10 7.71 -1.86
N ASP A 144 20.71 7.99 -0.71
CA ASP A 144 21.25 6.95 0.16
C ASP A 144 20.11 6.17 0.83
N TYR A 145 20.36 4.90 1.22
CA TYR A 145 19.35 4.07 1.85
C TYR A 145 19.90 3.13 2.93
N TYR A 146 19.00 2.70 3.80
CA TYR A 146 19.24 1.71 4.84
C TYR A 146 18.63 0.37 4.42
N ARG A 147 19.36 -0.72 4.58
CA ARG A 147 18.78 -2.06 4.47
C ARG A 147 18.34 -2.51 5.86
N ALA A 148 17.05 -2.58 6.07
CA ALA A 148 16.48 -3.03 7.33
C ALA A 148 16.74 -4.54 7.54
N PRO A 149 16.98 -4.99 8.79
CA PRO A 149 17.30 -6.40 9.07
C PRO A 149 16.06 -7.26 9.32
N PHE A 150 14.85 -6.82 8.94
CA PHE A 150 13.60 -7.54 9.16
C PHE A 150 12.62 -7.33 8.00
N VAL A 151 11.64 -8.24 7.92
CA VAL A 151 10.59 -8.22 6.89
C VAL A 151 9.55 -7.17 7.25
N LEU A 152 9.25 -6.28 6.29
CA LEU A 152 8.17 -5.31 6.39
C LEU A 152 7.75 -4.87 4.97
N GLU A 153 6.48 -4.60 4.79
CA GLU A 153 5.91 -4.04 3.57
C GLU A 153 5.38 -2.62 3.83
N GLY A 154 5.42 -1.77 2.80
CA GLY A 154 4.90 -0.40 2.91
C GLY A 154 3.40 -0.35 3.22
N GLY A 155 2.62 -1.31 2.71
CA GLY A 155 1.18 -1.43 2.99
C GLY A 155 0.84 -1.86 4.42
N ALA A 156 1.80 -2.45 5.15
CA ALA A 156 1.63 -2.83 6.56
C ALA A 156 1.67 -1.65 7.53
N ILE A 157 2.03 -0.44 7.08
CA ILE A 157 2.25 0.73 7.92
C ILE A 157 1.61 2.00 7.36
N HIS A 158 1.00 2.80 8.26
CA HIS A 158 0.58 4.18 7.99
C HIS A 158 1.11 5.13 9.07
N THR A 159 1.34 6.40 8.72
CA THR A 159 1.83 7.41 9.67
C THR A 159 1.09 8.75 9.53
N ASP A 160 1.01 9.51 10.62
CA ASP A 160 0.56 10.89 10.62
C ASP A 160 1.68 11.90 10.30
N GLY A 161 2.93 11.42 10.14
CA GLY A 161 4.12 12.27 9.94
C GLY A 161 4.56 13.06 11.18
N GLU A 162 3.87 12.91 12.29
CA GLU A 162 4.13 13.60 13.56
C GLU A 162 4.50 12.64 14.70
N GLY A 163 4.95 11.44 14.34
CA GLY A 163 5.48 10.45 15.27
C GLY A 163 4.53 9.30 15.62
N THR A 164 3.32 9.25 15.05
CA THR A 164 2.41 8.11 15.23
C THR A 164 2.49 7.16 14.04
N LEU A 165 2.61 5.88 14.32
CA LEU A 165 2.50 4.79 13.36
C LEU A 165 1.24 3.95 13.64
N TYR A 166 0.56 3.55 12.60
CA TYR A 166 -0.57 2.61 12.63
C TYR A 166 -0.18 1.33 11.89
N THR A 167 -0.49 0.19 12.49
CA THR A 167 -0.22 -1.14 11.92
C THR A 167 -1.19 -2.17 12.51
N THR A 168 -1.18 -3.40 12.01
CA THR A 168 -2.00 -4.48 12.55
C THR A 168 -1.15 -5.55 13.25
N GLU A 169 -1.73 -6.17 14.29
CA GLU A 169 -1.14 -7.33 14.95
C GLU A 169 -1.17 -8.56 14.02
N GLU A 170 -2.27 -8.74 13.29
CA GLU A 170 -2.45 -9.81 12.33
C GLU A 170 -1.28 -9.88 11.34
N CYS A 171 -0.84 -8.74 10.79
CA CYS A 171 0.28 -8.67 9.85
C CYS A 171 1.65 -8.82 10.53
N LEU A 172 2.02 -7.87 11.39
CA LEU A 172 3.40 -7.81 11.86
C LEU A 172 3.77 -8.88 12.89
N LEU A 173 2.78 -9.52 13.54
CA LEU A 173 3.00 -10.64 14.45
C LEU A 173 2.73 -11.99 13.78
N SER A 174 2.43 -12.02 12.48
CA SER A 174 2.30 -13.25 11.69
C SER A 174 3.62 -14.05 11.70
N PRO A 175 3.55 -15.38 11.82
CA PRO A 175 4.72 -16.25 11.64
C PRO A 175 5.40 -16.08 10.27
N GLY A 176 4.67 -15.60 9.28
CA GLY A 176 5.18 -15.33 7.93
C GLY A 176 6.05 -14.08 7.81
N ARG A 177 6.23 -13.28 8.88
CA ARG A 177 7.06 -12.06 8.87
C ARG A 177 8.35 -12.25 9.66
N ASN A 178 8.30 -12.00 10.95
CA ASN A 178 9.49 -11.99 11.82
C ASN A 178 9.28 -12.86 13.08
N PRO A 179 9.09 -14.18 12.95
CA PRO A 179 8.75 -15.05 14.07
C PRO A 179 9.83 -15.13 15.17
N GLN A 180 11.06 -14.71 14.86
CA GLN A 180 12.17 -14.63 15.80
C GLN A 180 12.14 -13.37 16.69
N LEU A 181 11.29 -12.38 16.39
CA LEU A 181 11.19 -11.13 17.12
C LEU A 181 9.92 -11.09 17.98
N SER A 182 10.04 -10.64 19.22
CA SER A 182 8.90 -10.27 20.04
C SER A 182 8.28 -8.96 19.58
N LYS A 183 7.02 -8.70 19.95
CA LYS A 183 6.34 -7.42 19.67
C LYS A 183 7.18 -6.21 20.09
N ALA A 184 7.78 -6.25 21.30
CA ALA A 184 8.65 -5.18 21.79
C ALA A 184 9.88 -4.95 20.90
N GLN A 185 10.49 -6.02 20.40
CA GLN A 185 11.63 -5.92 19.48
C GLN A 185 11.21 -5.37 18.12
N ILE A 186 10.02 -5.74 17.62
CA ILE A 186 9.46 -5.15 16.39
C ILE A 186 9.23 -3.65 16.60
N GLU A 187 8.67 -3.22 17.73
CA GLU A 187 8.48 -1.79 18.08
C GLU A 187 9.81 -1.02 18.12
N GLU A 188 10.85 -1.62 18.68
CA GLU A 188 12.20 -1.02 18.70
C GLU A 188 12.73 -0.83 17.27
N GLN A 189 12.57 -1.84 16.40
CA GLN A 189 12.96 -1.73 15.00
C GLN A 189 12.16 -0.65 14.25
N LEU A 190 10.84 -0.62 14.42
CA LEU A 190 9.99 0.39 13.79
C LEU A 190 10.38 1.81 14.22
N LYS A 191 10.64 2.03 15.52
CA LYS A 191 11.13 3.32 16.04
C LYS A 191 12.49 3.70 15.47
N ALA A 192 13.42 2.75 15.41
CA ALA A 192 14.77 2.98 14.91
C ALA A 192 14.79 3.31 13.40
N TYR A 193 13.93 2.65 12.60
CA TYR A 193 13.91 2.83 11.15
C TYR A 193 12.96 3.91 10.67
N LEU A 194 11.86 4.18 11.36
CA LEU A 194 10.85 5.16 10.92
C LEU A 194 10.90 6.50 11.67
N GLY A 195 11.72 6.61 12.75
CA GLY A 195 11.81 7.84 13.53
C GLY A 195 10.50 8.22 14.22
N ILE A 196 9.69 7.22 14.60
CA ILE A 196 8.40 7.38 15.26
C ILE A 196 8.50 7.29 16.78
N GLU A 197 7.51 7.87 17.48
CA GLU A 197 7.45 7.90 18.95
C GLU A 197 6.44 6.87 19.49
N LYS A 198 5.30 6.70 18.79
CA LYS A 198 4.17 5.88 19.21
C LYS A 198 3.68 4.95 18.11
N ILE A 199 3.30 3.73 18.49
CA ILE A 199 2.69 2.75 17.60
C ILE A 199 1.29 2.42 18.12
N ILE A 200 0.30 2.51 17.24
CA ILE A 200 -1.07 2.08 17.49
C ILE A 200 -1.28 0.78 16.73
N TRP A 201 -1.48 -0.29 17.51
CA TRP A 201 -1.71 -1.63 17.00
C TRP A 201 -3.21 -1.90 16.87
N LEU A 202 -3.68 -2.14 15.66
CA LEU A 202 -5.03 -2.64 15.40
C LEU A 202 -5.00 -4.17 15.45
N PRO A 203 -6.02 -4.85 16.03
CA PRO A 203 -5.96 -6.31 16.17
C PRO A 203 -5.88 -7.04 14.82
N ASN A 204 -6.71 -6.60 13.85
CA ASN A 204 -6.86 -7.27 12.56
C ASN A 204 -6.86 -6.25 11.43
N GLY A 205 -6.63 -6.72 10.20
CA GLY A 205 -6.83 -5.97 8.97
C GLY A 205 -8.22 -6.13 8.36
N LEU A 206 -8.29 -6.06 7.03
CA LEU A 206 -9.52 -6.30 6.28
C LEU A 206 -9.77 -7.81 6.16
N PHE A 207 -11.05 -8.22 6.24
CA PHE A 207 -11.43 -9.62 6.09
C PHE A 207 -10.98 -10.18 4.73
N ASN A 208 -10.39 -11.37 4.77
CA ASN A 208 -9.87 -12.10 3.60
C ASN A 208 -8.74 -11.38 2.86
N ASP A 209 -8.01 -10.50 3.55
CA ASP A 209 -6.81 -9.87 3.01
C ASP A 209 -5.66 -10.88 2.95
N GLU A 210 -5.22 -11.21 1.76
CA GLU A 210 -4.16 -12.21 1.51
C GLU A 210 -2.75 -11.76 1.95
N THR A 211 -2.60 -10.48 2.32
CA THR A 211 -1.36 -9.94 2.88
C THR A 211 -1.24 -10.12 4.40
N ASP A 212 -2.10 -10.94 5.02
CA ASP A 212 -2.26 -11.07 6.47
C ASP A 212 -2.71 -9.76 7.14
N GLY A 213 -3.62 -9.02 6.49
CA GLY A 213 -4.28 -7.87 7.09
C GLY A 213 -3.44 -6.59 7.12
N HIS A 214 -2.93 -6.17 5.97
CA HIS A 214 -2.30 -4.86 5.81
C HIS A 214 -3.21 -3.73 6.30
N VAL A 215 -2.61 -2.74 6.98
CA VAL A 215 -3.36 -1.61 7.53
C VAL A 215 -3.95 -0.71 6.44
N ASP A 216 -3.34 -0.61 5.28
CA ASP A 216 -3.77 0.24 4.16
C ASP A 216 -5.07 -0.23 3.48
N ASN A 217 -5.46 -1.48 3.67
CA ASN A 217 -6.77 -1.99 3.29
C ASN A 217 -7.86 -1.69 4.35
N LEU A 218 -7.46 -1.57 5.63
CA LEU A 218 -8.38 -1.32 6.73
C LEU A 218 -8.63 0.17 6.96
N MET A 219 -7.58 0.99 6.92
CA MET A 219 -7.66 2.41 7.22
C MET A 219 -6.61 3.23 6.45
N HIS A 220 -6.86 4.55 6.35
CA HIS A 220 -5.91 5.52 5.80
C HIS A 220 -5.82 6.76 6.69
N VAL A 221 -4.61 7.28 6.90
CA VAL A 221 -4.41 8.53 7.64
C VAL A 221 -4.56 9.71 6.69
N ILE A 222 -5.58 10.55 6.90
CA ILE A 222 -5.92 11.66 5.99
C ILE A 222 -5.50 13.03 6.51
N ALA A 223 -5.22 13.14 7.81
CA ALA A 223 -4.66 14.34 8.46
C ALA A 223 -4.06 13.93 9.81
N PRO A 224 -3.24 14.77 10.47
CA PRO A 224 -2.76 14.51 11.83
C PRO A 224 -3.94 14.28 12.79
N GLY A 225 -3.97 13.10 13.44
CA GLY A 225 -5.05 12.71 14.34
C GLY A 225 -6.39 12.41 13.65
N LYS A 226 -6.43 12.22 12.31
CA LYS A 226 -7.65 11.91 11.57
C LYS A 226 -7.44 10.76 10.58
N VAL A 227 -8.33 9.78 10.64
CA VAL A 227 -8.26 8.58 9.79
C VAL A 227 -9.61 8.27 9.14
N VAL A 228 -9.59 7.67 7.95
CA VAL A 228 -10.73 6.92 7.43
C VAL A 228 -10.59 5.47 7.85
N LEU A 229 -11.71 4.81 8.14
CA LEU A 229 -11.76 3.41 8.56
C LEU A 229 -12.81 2.67 7.73
N SER A 230 -12.42 1.58 7.11
CA SER A 230 -13.32 0.68 6.37
C SER A 230 -14.43 0.16 7.28
N TRP A 231 -15.67 0.30 6.85
CA TRP A 231 -16.83 0.14 7.72
C TRP A 231 -17.99 -0.58 7.04
N THR A 232 -18.66 -1.45 7.77
CA THR A 232 -19.96 -2.00 7.40
C THR A 232 -20.92 -1.98 8.59
N ASP A 233 -22.19 -1.71 8.33
CA ASP A 233 -23.27 -1.81 9.32
C ASP A 233 -24.05 -3.13 9.24
N ASP A 234 -23.68 -4.00 8.29
CA ASP A 234 -24.26 -5.34 8.16
C ASP A 234 -23.63 -6.31 9.18
N PRO A 235 -24.39 -6.76 10.23
CA PRO A 235 -23.85 -7.67 11.23
C PRO A 235 -23.60 -9.08 10.70
N SER A 236 -24.07 -9.41 9.50
CA SER A 236 -23.79 -10.69 8.84
C SER A 236 -22.46 -10.69 8.07
N ASP A 237 -21.90 -9.50 7.77
CA ASP A 237 -20.60 -9.37 7.13
C ASP A 237 -19.47 -9.67 8.14
N PRO A 238 -18.52 -10.56 7.83
CA PRO A 238 -17.36 -10.83 8.71
C PRO A 238 -16.58 -9.57 9.12
N GLN A 239 -16.52 -8.56 8.26
CA GLN A 239 -15.82 -7.29 8.56
C GLN A 239 -16.52 -6.48 9.66
N TYR A 240 -17.79 -6.71 9.94
CA TYR A 240 -18.55 -5.97 10.95
C TYR A 240 -17.85 -5.95 12.32
N ALA A 241 -17.43 -7.12 12.81
CA ALA A 241 -16.75 -7.23 14.10
C ALA A 241 -15.34 -6.63 14.06
N LEU A 242 -14.59 -6.83 12.96
CA LEU A 242 -13.22 -6.37 12.81
C LEU A 242 -13.13 -4.83 12.79
N SER A 243 -14.00 -4.16 12.03
CA SER A 243 -14.06 -2.69 11.97
C SER A 243 -14.40 -2.07 13.34
N ARG A 244 -15.30 -2.70 14.12
CA ARG A 244 -15.66 -2.22 15.48
C ARG A 244 -14.53 -2.40 16.48
N GLN A 245 -13.78 -3.48 16.39
CA GLN A 245 -12.58 -3.70 17.21
C GLN A 245 -11.52 -2.63 16.89
N ALA A 246 -11.27 -2.35 15.61
CA ALA A 246 -10.36 -1.30 15.18
C ALA A 246 -10.82 0.09 15.68
N GLU A 247 -12.10 0.43 15.52
CA GLU A 247 -12.67 1.69 16.04
C GLU A 247 -12.51 1.81 17.56
N GLN A 248 -12.75 0.74 18.32
CA GLN A 248 -12.59 0.73 19.77
C GLN A 248 -11.14 1.01 20.19
N VAL A 249 -10.17 0.41 19.51
CA VAL A 249 -8.75 0.68 19.75
C VAL A 249 -8.44 2.14 19.45
N LEU A 250 -8.80 2.65 18.27
CA LEU A 250 -8.54 4.05 17.87
C LEU A 250 -9.14 5.05 18.87
N LYS A 251 -10.38 4.84 19.32
CA LYS A 251 -11.05 5.70 20.32
C LYS A 251 -10.41 5.63 21.71
N SER A 252 -9.77 4.51 22.05
CA SER A 252 -9.11 4.34 23.36
C SER A 252 -7.71 4.92 23.41
N GLN A 253 -7.13 5.25 22.26
CA GLN A 253 -5.76 5.74 22.11
C GLN A 253 -5.74 7.24 21.83
N ARG A 254 -4.58 7.83 22.01
CA ARG A 254 -4.22 9.16 21.54
C ARG A 254 -3.00 9.02 20.63
N ASP A 255 -2.83 9.94 19.70
CA ASP A 255 -1.63 9.96 18.86
C ASP A 255 -0.36 10.36 19.66
N ALA A 256 0.78 10.44 18.99
CA ALA A 256 2.06 10.82 19.61
C ALA A 256 2.05 12.24 20.18
N LYS A 257 1.17 13.12 19.73
CA LYS A 257 1.00 14.50 20.21
C LYS A 257 -0.11 14.64 21.25
N GLY A 258 -0.73 13.53 21.67
CA GLY A 258 -1.77 13.49 22.70
C GLY A 258 -3.17 13.83 22.20
N ARG A 259 -3.41 13.94 20.88
CA ARG A 259 -4.72 14.21 20.28
C ARG A 259 -5.60 12.95 20.32
N GLU A 260 -6.91 13.15 20.43
CA GLU A 260 -7.88 12.11 20.12
C GLU A 260 -7.87 11.84 18.62
N ILE A 261 -8.14 10.58 18.23
CA ILE A 261 -8.17 10.19 16.83
C ILE A 261 -9.59 10.35 16.32
N GLU A 262 -9.78 11.27 15.37
CA GLU A 262 -11.03 11.42 14.62
C GLU A 262 -11.15 10.29 13.61
N ILE A 263 -12.29 9.59 13.63
CA ILE A 263 -12.55 8.44 12.77
C ILE A 263 -13.68 8.77 11.81
N VAL A 264 -13.37 8.76 10.51
CA VAL A 264 -14.36 8.87 9.44
C VAL A 264 -14.64 7.46 8.92
N ARG A 265 -15.88 6.98 9.13
CA ARG A 265 -16.30 5.66 8.64
C ARG A 265 -16.51 5.72 7.14
N LEU A 266 -15.77 4.90 6.41
CA LEU A 266 -15.84 4.79 4.96
C LEU A 266 -16.51 3.45 4.62
N PRO A 267 -17.64 3.44 3.88
CA PRO A 267 -18.35 2.19 3.61
C PRO A 267 -17.42 1.21 2.87
N LEU A 268 -17.60 -0.08 3.12
CA LEU A 268 -17.06 -1.08 2.22
C LEU A 268 -17.91 -1.13 0.95
N PRO A 269 -17.31 -1.42 -0.21
CA PRO A 269 -18.10 -1.90 -1.35
C PRO A 269 -18.84 -3.17 -0.94
N GLY A 270 -19.97 -3.44 -1.60
CA GLY A 270 -20.73 -4.68 -1.37
C GLY A 270 -19.83 -5.90 -1.52
N PRO A 271 -20.21 -7.08 -0.99
CA PRO A 271 -19.35 -8.26 -1.13
C PRO A 271 -19.08 -8.57 -2.60
N LEU A 272 -17.87 -8.27 -3.05
CA LEU A 272 -17.41 -8.52 -4.40
C LEU A 272 -16.73 -9.90 -4.46
N HIS A 273 -16.93 -10.60 -5.56
CA HIS A 273 -16.42 -11.97 -5.75
C HIS A 273 -15.79 -12.11 -7.13
N TYR A 274 -14.88 -13.08 -7.29
CA TYR A 274 -14.42 -13.50 -8.61
C TYR A 274 -15.57 -14.12 -9.41
N SER A 275 -15.77 -13.67 -10.62
CA SER A 275 -16.61 -14.37 -11.59
C SER A 275 -15.84 -15.58 -12.19
N GLU A 276 -16.56 -16.53 -12.78
CA GLU A 276 -15.95 -17.66 -13.49
C GLU A 276 -14.99 -17.19 -14.62
N ARG A 277 -15.36 -16.14 -15.34
CA ARG A 277 -14.53 -15.58 -16.42
C ARG A 277 -13.22 -14.98 -15.88
N GLU A 278 -13.28 -14.25 -14.78
CA GLU A 278 -12.11 -13.64 -14.17
C GLU A 278 -11.14 -14.70 -13.62
N ALA A 279 -11.65 -15.67 -12.89
CA ALA A 279 -10.85 -16.75 -12.35
C ALA A 279 -10.21 -17.63 -13.44
N ASN A 280 -10.94 -17.95 -14.50
CA ASN A 280 -10.43 -18.76 -15.61
C ASN A 280 -9.38 -18.03 -16.48
N GLY A 281 -9.26 -16.72 -16.36
CA GLY A 281 -8.24 -15.93 -17.07
C GLY A 281 -6.87 -15.90 -16.38
N ILE A 282 -6.75 -16.49 -15.18
CA ILE A 282 -5.52 -16.49 -14.36
C ILE A 282 -4.86 -17.86 -14.45
N ASP A 283 -3.54 -17.89 -14.68
CA ASP A 283 -2.77 -19.13 -14.68
C ASP A 283 -2.71 -19.74 -13.26
N ALA A 284 -2.64 -21.08 -13.18
CA ALA A 284 -2.57 -21.75 -11.89
C ALA A 284 -1.29 -21.40 -11.13
N SER A 285 -1.44 -21.06 -9.85
CA SER A 285 -0.33 -20.77 -8.92
C SER A 285 -0.29 -21.76 -7.77
N SER A 286 0.89 -21.93 -7.17
CA SER A 286 1.09 -22.76 -5.97
C SER A 286 0.67 -22.05 -4.68
N GLY A 287 0.71 -20.73 -4.63
CA GLY A 287 0.48 -19.92 -3.42
C GLY A 287 -0.80 -19.09 -3.45
N MET A 288 -1.20 -18.58 -4.62
CA MET A 288 -2.39 -17.73 -4.75
C MET A 288 -3.60 -18.55 -5.19
N SER A 289 -4.71 -18.41 -4.46
CA SER A 289 -6.02 -18.93 -4.88
C SER A 289 -6.83 -17.82 -5.55
N ARG A 290 -7.32 -18.06 -6.76
CA ARG A 290 -8.15 -17.12 -7.54
C ARG A 290 -9.36 -17.89 -8.09
N GLN A 291 -10.24 -18.34 -7.17
CA GLN A 291 -11.36 -19.20 -7.54
C GLN A 291 -12.64 -18.40 -7.74
N ALA A 292 -13.48 -18.84 -8.68
CA ALA A 292 -14.81 -18.28 -8.88
C ALA A 292 -15.64 -18.36 -7.59
N GLY A 293 -16.30 -17.27 -7.24
CA GLY A 293 -17.08 -17.16 -6.00
C GLY A 293 -16.26 -16.82 -4.75
N GLU A 294 -14.94 -16.78 -4.81
CA GLU A 294 -14.10 -16.30 -3.72
C GLU A 294 -14.30 -14.79 -3.52
N ARG A 295 -14.41 -14.35 -2.26
CA ARG A 295 -14.62 -12.94 -1.92
C ARG A 295 -13.32 -12.15 -2.07
N LEU A 296 -13.42 -10.98 -2.70
CA LEU A 296 -12.35 -10.01 -2.86
C LEU A 296 -12.23 -9.11 -1.62
N SER A 297 -11.01 -8.79 -1.21
CA SER A 297 -10.73 -7.82 -0.12
C SER A 297 -10.84 -6.39 -0.63
N ALA A 298 -12.06 -5.95 -0.87
CA ALA A 298 -12.35 -4.66 -1.48
C ALA A 298 -12.44 -3.54 -0.43
N SER A 299 -11.70 -2.44 -0.64
CA SER A 299 -11.71 -1.29 0.26
C SER A 299 -11.45 0.03 -0.47
N TYR A 300 -12.23 1.04 -0.15
CA TYR A 300 -11.98 2.43 -0.57
C TYR A 300 -10.85 3.10 0.22
N ALA A 301 -10.46 2.56 1.39
CA ALA A 301 -9.33 3.07 2.15
C ALA A 301 -7.99 2.87 1.42
N ASN A 302 -7.92 1.91 0.50
CA ASN A 302 -6.74 1.66 -0.33
C ASN A 302 -6.64 2.66 -1.50
N CYS A 303 -6.70 3.96 -1.18
CA CYS A 303 -6.55 5.09 -2.08
C CYS A 303 -5.16 5.71 -1.97
N LEU A 304 -4.77 6.56 -2.91
CA LEU A 304 -3.50 7.30 -2.89
C LEU A 304 -3.77 8.79 -2.70
N ILE A 305 -3.07 9.43 -1.77
CA ILE A 305 -3.12 10.88 -1.54
C ILE A 305 -1.85 11.52 -2.10
N VAL A 306 -2.01 12.46 -3.06
CA VAL A 306 -0.88 13.17 -3.70
C VAL A 306 -1.26 14.62 -4.00
N ASN A 307 -0.51 15.58 -3.45
CA ASN A 307 -0.54 17.00 -3.83
C ASN A 307 -1.96 17.58 -3.99
N GLY A 308 -2.81 17.41 -2.97
CA GLY A 308 -4.18 17.92 -2.98
C GLY A 308 -5.18 17.08 -3.77
N HIS A 309 -4.81 15.87 -4.17
CA HIS A 309 -5.67 14.92 -4.87
C HIS A 309 -5.77 13.59 -4.12
N VAL A 310 -6.92 12.94 -4.20
CA VAL A 310 -7.14 11.57 -3.74
C VAL A 310 -7.52 10.72 -4.94
N PHE A 311 -6.68 9.76 -5.29
CA PHE A 311 -6.95 8.76 -6.32
C PHE A 311 -7.69 7.60 -5.68
N LEU A 312 -9.01 7.56 -5.88
CA LEU A 312 -9.93 6.64 -5.21
C LEU A 312 -10.33 5.50 -6.13
N PRO A 313 -10.22 4.23 -5.69
CA PRO A 313 -10.73 3.10 -6.48
C PRO A 313 -12.26 3.16 -6.58
N MET A 314 -12.82 2.98 -7.79
CA MET A 314 -14.22 2.69 -8.02
C MET A 314 -14.40 1.18 -8.14
N LEU A 315 -15.27 0.62 -7.30
CA LEU A 315 -15.39 -0.82 -7.10
C LEU A 315 -16.83 -1.34 -7.21
N ASP A 316 -17.81 -0.49 -6.81
CA ASP A 316 -19.22 -0.89 -6.67
C ASP A 316 -20.15 0.31 -6.89
N GLU A 317 -21.00 0.22 -7.92
CA GLU A 317 -21.91 1.31 -8.35
C GLU A 317 -22.85 1.81 -7.24
N ASP A 318 -23.20 0.94 -6.28
CA ASP A 318 -24.12 1.29 -5.17
C ASP A 318 -23.42 2.12 -4.07
N THR A 319 -22.11 1.98 -3.89
CA THR A 319 -21.36 2.59 -2.78
C THR A 319 -20.31 3.60 -3.23
N ASP A 320 -19.86 3.58 -4.49
CA ASP A 320 -18.83 4.50 -5.00
C ASP A 320 -19.16 5.98 -4.74
N ALA A 321 -20.38 6.41 -5.06
CA ALA A 321 -20.81 7.79 -4.85
C ALA A 321 -20.82 8.19 -3.36
N ILE A 322 -21.21 7.28 -2.48
CA ILE A 322 -21.23 7.49 -1.02
C ILE A 322 -19.81 7.65 -0.49
N ALA A 323 -18.87 6.81 -0.96
CA ALA A 323 -17.46 6.89 -0.57
C ALA A 323 -16.82 8.21 -1.02
N ILE A 324 -17.11 8.66 -2.25
CA ILE A 324 -16.67 9.95 -2.78
C ILE A 324 -17.17 11.11 -1.90
N ASP A 325 -18.47 11.15 -1.59
CA ASP A 325 -19.07 12.20 -0.79
C ASP A 325 -18.50 12.27 0.63
N ILE A 326 -18.28 11.10 1.26
CA ILE A 326 -17.66 11.02 2.60
C ILE A 326 -16.23 11.57 2.56
N LEU A 327 -15.42 11.12 1.60
CA LEU A 327 -14.04 11.60 1.47
C LEU A 327 -13.98 13.09 1.13
N GLN A 328 -14.82 13.58 0.22
CA GLN A 328 -14.87 15.00 -0.12
C GLN A 328 -15.25 15.88 1.09
N ASN A 329 -16.18 15.42 1.93
CA ASN A 329 -16.52 16.10 3.18
C ASN A 329 -15.42 16.03 4.23
N ALA A 330 -14.68 14.91 4.30
CA ALA A 330 -13.57 14.73 5.24
C ALA A 330 -12.31 15.49 4.85
N MET A 331 -12.12 15.72 3.53
CA MET A 331 -10.97 16.35 2.90
C MET A 331 -11.40 17.44 1.89
N PRO A 332 -12.06 18.53 2.34
CA PRO A 332 -12.70 19.50 1.45
C PRO A 332 -11.71 20.25 0.52
N GLU A 333 -10.44 20.31 0.90
CA GLU A 333 -9.37 20.95 0.12
C GLU A 333 -8.79 20.03 -0.97
N TYR A 334 -9.21 18.75 -1.02
CA TYR A 334 -8.70 17.76 -1.96
C TYR A 334 -9.68 17.52 -3.10
N GLN A 335 -9.14 17.27 -4.29
CA GLN A 335 -9.94 16.79 -5.42
C GLN A 335 -9.96 15.26 -5.40
N ILE A 336 -11.16 14.66 -5.38
CA ILE A 336 -11.32 13.21 -5.48
C ILE A 336 -11.34 12.82 -6.95
N ILE A 337 -10.38 11.98 -7.35
CA ILE A 337 -10.28 11.38 -8.70
C ILE A 337 -10.65 9.91 -8.57
N ALA A 338 -11.87 9.58 -8.96
CA ALA A 338 -12.41 8.22 -8.89
C ALA A 338 -12.03 7.41 -10.14
N ILE A 339 -11.45 6.22 -9.98
CA ILE A 339 -10.88 5.42 -11.05
C ILE A 339 -11.43 3.99 -11.01
N PRO A 340 -12.05 3.48 -12.08
CA PRO A 340 -12.42 2.06 -12.18
C PRO A 340 -11.19 1.16 -11.98
N SER A 341 -11.18 0.38 -10.90
CA SER A 341 -9.97 -0.33 -10.44
C SER A 341 -10.21 -1.82 -10.14
N ARG A 342 -11.32 -2.40 -10.64
CA ARG A 342 -11.61 -3.81 -10.42
C ARG A 342 -10.47 -4.74 -10.85
N GLU A 343 -9.76 -4.42 -11.94
CA GLU A 343 -8.63 -5.24 -12.40
C GLU A 343 -7.44 -5.26 -11.43
N VAL A 344 -7.23 -4.17 -10.69
CA VAL A 344 -6.22 -4.16 -9.62
C VAL A 344 -6.70 -4.98 -8.42
N LEU A 345 -8.00 -4.86 -8.08
CA LEU A 345 -8.61 -5.64 -6.99
C LEU A 345 -8.53 -7.15 -7.23
N LEU A 346 -8.69 -7.61 -8.47
CA LEU A 346 -8.52 -9.02 -8.83
C LEU A 346 -7.10 -9.55 -8.57
N GLY A 347 -6.10 -8.69 -8.56
CA GLY A 347 -4.73 -9.02 -8.18
C GLY A 347 -4.50 -9.13 -6.66
N GLY A 348 -5.45 -8.69 -5.84
CA GLY A 348 -5.36 -8.78 -4.36
C GLY A 348 -5.12 -7.45 -3.63
N GLY A 349 -5.09 -6.31 -4.34
CA GLY A 349 -4.89 -4.99 -3.74
C GLY A 349 -5.61 -3.87 -4.49
N ASN A 350 -5.21 -2.60 -4.27
CA ASN A 350 -5.78 -1.51 -5.05
C ASN A 350 -4.75 -0.39 -5.30
N ILE A 351 -5.20 0.86 -5.55
CA ILE A 351 -4.38 1.98 -6.01
C ILE A 351 -3.22 2.27 -5.06
N HIS A 352 -3.42 2.20 -3.73
CA HIS A 352 -2.35 2.38 -2.77
C HIS A 352 -1.26 1.30 -2.88
N CYS A 353 -1.68 0.04 -2.97
CA CYS A 353 -0.76 -1.11 -3.05
C CYS A 353 0.16 -1.08 -4.29
N ILE A 354 -0.31 -0.53 -5.42
CA ILE A 354 0.47 -0.45 -6.66
C ILE A 354 1.33 0.80 -6.79
N THR A 355 1.24 1.73 -5.84
CA THR A 355 1.92 3.03 -5.88
C THR A 355 2.82 3.26 -4.68
N GLN A 356 3.94 3.95 -4.90
CA GLN A 356 4.83 4.40 -3.83
C GLN A 356 5.24 5.85 -4.08
N GLN A 357 4.94 6.75 -3.15
CA GLN A 357 5.31 8.15 -3.25
C GLN A 357 6.76 8.41 -2.81
N ILE A 358 7.39 9.36 -3.46
CA ILE A 358 8.67 9.94 -3.07
C ILE A 358 8.37 11.36 -2.54
N PRO A 359 8.60 11.66 -1.27
CA PRO A 359 8.40 12.99 -0.70
C PRO A 359 9.17 14.08 -1.45
N ALA A 360 8.67 15.33 -1.41
CA ALA A 360 9.30 16.47 -2.05
C ALA A 360 10.57 16.94 -1.31
#